data_b48ab10c06862b08005c52956239c29b
#
_entry.id   b48ab10c06862b08005c52956239c29b
#
_cell.length_a   1.000
_cell.length_b   1.000
_cell.length_c   1.000
_cell.angle_alpha   90.00
_cell.angle_beta   90.00
_cell.angle_gamma   90.00
#
_symmetry.space_group_name_H-M   'P 1'
#
loop_
_entity.id
_entity.type
_entity.pdbx_description
1 polymer ?
#
loop_
_entity_poly.entity_id
_entity_poly.type
_entity_poly.pdbx_seq_one_letter_code
_entity_poly.pdbx_strand_id
1 'polypeptide(L)'
;ERISLKRLNLRKPKEYDYGMDTETVKPRIRFYCIAEGATEESYLEGVKNNKAFLKIKNEVVIEVIEKEDEQKTMSHPMQLVKAALTSMGRIDAEGKEVPLEEWKDQCQWDKYDSRIDEVCVVFDRDYKKLENHLDEIYELCKKHGIQIIMSNPNFELWLLMHFHEISQYDPQELQENKKNLRGQIDKTASKKKKYLEILVARNAEGYKKGDSLKFERFMPGIELAMDQAKLFCENPEELKDNMGTSM
;
A
#
# COMPACT_ATOMS: atom_id res chain seq x y z
N GLU A 1 4.25 22.35 16.88
CA GLU A 1 2.85 22.59 16.45
C GLU A 1 2.28 21.28 15.96
N ARG A 2 1.23 20.76 16.63
CA ARG A 2 0.48 19.60 16.11
C ARG A 2 -0.25 20.04 14.86
N ILE A 3 0.17 19.54 13.71
CA ILE A 3 -0.58 19.72 12.47
C ILE A 3 -1.91 18.98 12.66
N SER A 4 -3.00 19.73 12.70
CA SER A 4 -4.35 19.16 12.72
C SER A 4 -4.62 18.49 11.37
N LEU A 5 -4.44 17.17 11.29
CA LEU A 5 -4.74 16.39 10.10
C LEU A 5 -6.26 16.28 9.95
N LYS A 6 -6.78 16.59 8.76
CA LYS A 6 -8.20 16.38 8.44
C LYS A 6 -8.52 14.89 8.51
N ARG A 7 -9.75 14.55 8.92
CA ARG A 7 -10.24 13.17 8.95
C ARG A 7 -10.30 12.59 7.54
N LEU A 8 -9.82 11.37 7.38
CA LEU A 8 -9.95 10.57 6.17
C LEU A 8 -11.06 9.53 6.40
N ASN A 9 -11.97 9.39 5.44
CA ASN A 9 -12.99 8.34 5.45
C ASN A 9 -12.67 7.30 4.37
N LEU A 10 -12.98 6.04 4.70
CA LEU A 10 -12.84 4.91 3.79
C LEU A 10 -14.22 4.46 3.31
N ARG A 11 -14.29 3.98 2.07
CA ARG A 11 -15.49 3.35 1.55
C ARG A 11 -15.69 1.98 2.19
N LYS A 12 -16.94 1.53 2.23
CA LYS A 12 -17.23 0.12 2.54
C LYS A 12 -16.67 -0.78 1.44
N PRO A 13 -16.22 -2.00 1.79
CA PRO A 13 -15.84 -3.00 0.79
C PRO A 13 -16.95 -3.20 -0.23
N LYS A 14 -16.59 -3.35 -1.51
CA LYS A 14 -17.57 -3.63 -2.56
C LYS A 14 -18.19 -5.00 -2.31
N GLU A 15 -19.52 -5.07 -2.31
CA GLU A 15 -20.22 -6.36 -2.35
C GLU A 15 -20.03 -6.97 -3.74
N TYR A 16 -19.35 -8.11 -3.79
CA TYR A 16 -19.31 -8.93 -5.00
C TYR A 16 -20.45 -9.92 -4.96
N ASP A 17 -21.35 -9.81 -5.91
CA ASP A 17 -22.35 -10.85 -6.21
C ASP A 17 -21.60 -12.02 -6.90
N TYR A 18 -21.17 -12.98 -6.10
CA TYR A 18 -20.67 -14.26 -6.62
C TYR A 18 -21.89 -15.02 -7.12
N GLY A 19 -22.16 -14.94 -8.44
CA GLY A 19 -23.30 -15.58 -9.10
C GLY A 19 -23.62 -16.98 -8.57
N MET A 20 -24.88 -17.31 -8.57
CA MET A 20 -25.58 -18.35 -7.79
C MET A 20 -25.11 -19.80 -7.88
N ASP A 21 -23.99 -20.17 -8.53
CA ASP A 21 -23.70 -21.59 -8.84
C ASP A 21 -22.30 -22.10 -8.49
N THR A 22 -21.54 -21.42 -7.64
CA THR A 22 -20.32 -22.00 -7.10
C THR A 22 -20.48 -22.26 -5.60
N GLU A 23 -20.17 -23.49 -5.16
CA GLU A 23 -20.01 -23.79 -3.72
C GLU A 23 -19.20 -22.66 -3.10
N THR A 24 -19.85 -21.86 -2.26
CA THR A 24 -19.24 -20.69 -1.63
C THR A 24 -18.15 -21.16 -0.68
N VAL A 25 -16.91 -21.19 -1.17
CA VAL A 25 -15.75 -21.47 -0.33
C VAL A 25 -15.67 -20.35 0.69
N LYS A 26 -15.85 -20.68 1.98
CA LYS A 26 -15.69 -19.70 3.05
C LYS A 26 -14.26 -19.18 3.04
N PRO A 27 -14.03 -17.86 3.02
CA PRO A 27 -12.69 -17.32 3.09
C PRO A 27 -11.98 -17.81 4.36
N ARG A 28 -10.74 -18.29 4.22
CA ARG A 28 -9.87 -18.63 5.35
C ARG A 28 -9.21 -17.38 5.92
N ILE A 29 -8.89 -16.43 5.04
CA ILE A 29 -8.29 -15.16 5.41
C ILE A 29 -8.75 -14.10 4.41
N ARG A 30 -9.03 -12.90 4.91
CA ARG A 30 -9.32 -11.73 4.10
C ARG A 30 -8.37 -10.61 4.48
N PHE A 31 -7.74 -10.01 3.47
CA PHE A 31 -6.90 -8.84 3.62
C PHE A 31 -7.69 -7.58 3.22
N TYR A 32 -7.84 -6.65 4.14
CA TYR A 32 -8.37 -5.31 3.89
C TYR A 32 -7.17 -4.37 3.66
N CYS A 33 -6.89 -4.04 2.41
CA CYS A 33 -5.73 -3.26 2.01
C CYS A 33 -6.12 -1.80 1.77
N ILE A 34 -5.48 -0.89 2.47
CA ILE A 34 -5.71 0.56 2.37
C ILE A 34 -4.40 1.21 1.91
N ALA A 35 -4.39 1.79 0.72
CA ALA A 35 -3.18 2.33 0.10
C ALA A 35 -3.11 3.87 0.13
N GLU A 36 -1.89 4.40 0.17
CA GLU A 36 -1.64 5.84 0.17
C GLU A 36 -2.02 6.49 -1.16
N GLY A 37 -1.70 5.83 -2.28
CA GLY A 37 -1.85 6.39 -3.61
C GLY A 37 -2.54 5.46 -4.61
N ALA A 38 -2.96 6.05 -5.73
CA ALA A 38 -3.67 5.34 -6.80
C ALA A 38 -2.80 4.27 -7.50
N THR A 39 -1.47 4.41 -7.47
CA THR A 39 -0.54 3.43 -8.05
C THR A 39 -0.58 2.13 -7.25
N GLU A 40 -0.47 2.22 -5.92
CA GLU A 40 -0.55 1.11 -4.99
C GLU A 40 -1.93 0.45 -5.02
N GLU A 41 -3.01 1.25 -5.01
CA GLU A 41 -4.39 0.76 -5.15
C GLU A 41 -4.55 -0.05 -6.44
N SER A 42 -4.10 0.50 -7.59
CA SER A 42 -4.19 -0.18 -8.89
C SER A 42 -3.37 -1.47 -8.94
N TYR A 43 -2.21 -1.50 -8.29
CA TYR A 43 -1.38 -2.71 -8.19
C TYR A 43 -2.10 -3.80 -7.39
N LEU A 44 -2.64 -3.46 -6.22
CA LEU A 44 -3.37 -4.40 -5.35
C LEU A 44 -4.65 -4.92 -6.03
N GLU A 45 -5.39 -4.07 -6.74
CA GLU A 45 -6.53 -4.50 -7.57
C GLU A 45 -6.08 -5.44 -8.69
N GLY A 46 -4.90 -5.19 -9.28
CA GLY A 46 -4.30 -6.10 -10.24
C GLY A 46 -3.99 -7.47 -9.65
N VAL A 47 -3.40 -7.53 -8.46
CA VAL A 47 -3.16 -8.79 -7.72
C VAL A 47 -4.49 -9.51 -7.45
N LYS A 48 -5.49 -8.80 -6.93
CA LYS A 48 -6.82 -9.34 -6.64
C LYS A 48 -7.49 -9.96 -7.87
N ASN A 49 -7.43 -9.27 -9.01
CA ASN A 49 -8.08 -9.70 -10.25
C ASN A 49 -7.32 -10.84 -10.97
N ASN A 50 -6.06 -11.06 -10.64
CA ASN A 50 -5.20 -12.08 -11.28
C ASN A 50 -4.78 -13.21 -10.31
N LYS A 51 -5.53 -13.44 -9.24
CA LYS A 51 -5.23 -14.46 -8.20
C LYS A 51 -4.90 -15.83 -8.77
N ALA A 52 -5.66 -16.30 -9.77
CA ALA A 52 -5.47 -17.62 -10.38
C ALA A 52 -4.10 -17.71 -11.08
N PHE A 53 -3.70 -16.69 -11.83
CA PHE A 53 -2.37 -16.62 -12.45
C PHE A 53 -1.26 -16.60 -11.41
N LEU A 54 -1.45 -15.84 -10.33
CA LEU A 54 -0.51 -15.70 -9.21
C LEU A 54 -0.52 -16.90 -8.25
N LYS A 55 -1.29 -17.94 -8.56
CA LYS A 55 -1.44 -19.15 -7.73
C LYS A 55 -1.92 -18.84 -6.29
N ILE A 56 -2.61 -17.72 -6.10
CA ILE A 56 -3.23 -17.35 -4.83
C ILE A 56 -4.49 -18.19 -4.65
N LYS A 57 -4.59 -18.89 -3.52
CA LYS A 57 -5.71 -19.78 -3.21
C LYS A 57 -7.04 -19.03 -3.16
N ASN A 58 -8.13 -19.68 -3.56
CA ASN A 58 -9.47 -19.07 -3.57
C ASN A 58 -9.95 -18.64 -2.17
N GLU A 59 -9.48 -19.33 -1.13
CA GLU A 59 -9.78 -18.99 0.27
C GLU A 59 -9.13 -17.69 0.76
N VAL A 60 -8.18 -17.14 0.00
CA VAL A 60 -7.59 -15.82 0.27
C VAL A 60 -8.41 -14.77 -0.46
N VAL A 61 -8.98 -13.84 0.27
CA VAL A 61 -9.73 -12.70 -0.28
C VAL A 61 -8.92 -11.43 -0.08
N ILE A 62 -8.81 -10.61 -1.12
CA ILE A 62 -8.14 -9.31 -1.08
C ILE A 62 -9.21 -8.24 -1.34
N GLU A 63 -9.44 -7.39 -0.36
CA GLU A 63 -10.32 -6.23 -0.47
C GLU A 63 -9.47 -4.95 -0.50
N VAL A 64 -9.45 -4.28 -1.63
CA VAL A 64 -8.80 -2.96 -1.73
C VAL A 64 -9.82 -1.90 -1.33
N ILE A 65 -9.52 -1.19 -0.24
CA ILE A 65 -10.44 -0.22 0.35
C ILE A 65 -10.14 1.16 -0.18
N GLU A 66 -11.05 1.68 -0.98
CA GLU A 66 -10.94 3.01 -1.58
C GLU A 66 -11.24 4.11 -0.56
N LYS A 67 -10.54 5.23 -0.71
CA LYS A 67 -10.90 6.49 -0.04
C LYS A 67 -12.15 7.09 -0.69
N GLU A 68 -12.93 7.88 0.05
CA GLU A 68 -14.03 8.66 -0.54
C GLU A 68 -13.50 9.59 -1.66
N ASP A 69 -14.30 9.82 -2.72
CA ASP A 69 -13.87 10.54 -3.91
C ASP A 69 -13.29 11.92 -3.61
N GLU A 70 -13.90 12.63 -2.68
CA GLU A 70 -13.45 13.97 -2.28
C GLU A 70 -12.12 13.96 -1.51
N GLN A 71 -11.68 12.80 -1.06
CA GLN A 71 -10.51 12.60 -0.21
C GLN A 71 -9.39 11.79 -0.88
N LYS A 72 -9.53 11.45 -2.16
CA LYS A 72 -8.53 10.64 -2.90
C LYS A 72 -7.12 11.23 -2.89
N THR A 73 -7.00 12.55 -2.76
CA THR A 73 -5.71 13.25 -2.67
C THR A 73 -5.11 13.29 -1.26
N MET A 74 -5.88 12.87 -0.24
CA MET A 74 -5.37 12.78 1.12
C MET A 74 -4.46 11.56 1.25
N SER A 75 -3.19 11.79 1.52
CA SER A 75 -2.15 10.78 1.44
C SER A 75 -1.16 10.83 2.60
N HIS A 76 -1.63 11.13 3.81
CA HIS A 76 -0.75 11.09 4.98
C HIS A 76 -0.93 9.74 5.69
N PRO A 77 0.12 8.92 5.88
CA PRO A 77 0.01 7.58 6.49
C PRO A 77 -0.73 7.55 7.83
N MET A 78 -0.52 8.54 8.71
CA MET A 78 -1.29 8.64 9.95
C MET A 78 -2.80 8.75 9.72
N GLN A 79 -3.24 9.43 8.65
CA GLN A 79 -4.66 9.51 8.31
C GLN A 79 -5.21 8.16 7.84
N LEU A 80 -4.42 7.40 7.07
CA LEU A 80 -4.80 6.03 6.64
C LEU A 80 -4.99 5.13 7.85
N VAL A 81 -4.02 5.14 8.79
CA VAL A 81 -4.11 4.33 10.01
C VAL A 81 -5.33 4.73 10.85
N LYS A 82 -5.57 6.03 11.07
CA LYS A 82 -6.75 6.50 11.81
C LYS A 82 -8.06 6.13 11.11
N ALA A 83 -8.10 6.22 9.77
CA ALA A 83 -9.27 5.80 9.00
C ALA A 83 -9.52 4.29 9.10
N ALA A 84 -8.46 3.47 9.03
CA ALA A 84 -8.56 2.03 9.29
C ALA A 84 -9.12 1.74 10.68
N LEU A 85 -8.57 2.37 11.71
CA LEU A 85 -9.01 2.20 13.11
C LEU A 85 -10.49 2.59 13.30
N THR A 86 -10.93 3.71 12.68
CA THR A 86 -12.33 4.11 12.71
C THR A 86 -13.22 3.08 12.02
N SER A 87 -12.82 2.60 10.85
CA SER A 87 -13.60 1.61 10.09
C SER A 87 -13.66 0.24 10.79
N MET A 88 -12.60 -0.12 11.53
CA MET A 88 -12.57 -1.31 12.38
C MET A 88 -13.35 -1.14 13.70
N GLY A 89 -13.86 0.06 14.00
CA GLY A 89 -14.52 0.38 15.27
C GLY A 89 -13.58 0.45 16.48
N ARG A 90 -12.30 0.79 16.27
CA ARG A 90 -11.29 0.89 17.35
C ARG A 90 -11.22 2.28 17.95
N ILE A 91 -11.48 3.30 17.15
CA ILE A 91 -11.62 4.69 17.57
C ILE A 91 -12.91 5.28 17.00
N ASP A 92 -13.49 6.24 17.71
CA ASP A 92 -14.65 6.99 17.25
C ASP A 92 -14.29 8.10 16.23
N ALA A 93 -15.27 8.88 15.84
CA ALA A 93 -15.11 10.00 14.91
C ALA A 93 -14.17 11.10 15.41
N GLU A 94 -14.06 11.25 16.71
CA GLU A 94 -13.22 12.21 17.42
C GLU A 94 -11.83 11.67 17.71
N GLY A 95 -11.56 10.39 17.37
CA GLY A 95 -10.29 9.71 17.56
C GLY A 95 -10.07 9.16 18.97
N LYS A 96 -11.13 9.02 19.76
CA LYS A 96 -11.08 8.39 21.09
C LYS A 96 -11.23 6.89 20.96
N GLU A 97 -10.55 6.15 21.83
CA GLU A 97 -10.63 4.69 21.87
C GLU A 97 -12.07 4.23 22.21
N VAL A 98 -12.57 3.28 21.43
CA VAL A 98 -13.84 2.61 21.64
C VAL A 98 -13.61 1.42 22.60
N PRO A 99 -14.47 1.19 23.62
CA PRO A 99 -14.38 0.03 24.47
C PRO A 99 -14.46 -1.29 23.68
N LEU A 100 -13.73 -2.32 24.13
CA LEU A 100 -13.60 -3.61 23.43
C LEU A 100 -14.97 -4.25 23.15
N GLU A 101 -15.90 -4.15 24.07
CA GLU A 101 -17.26 -4.68 23.97
C GLU A 101 -18.08 -4.03 22.86
N GLU A 102 -17.75 -2.80 22.46
CA GLU A 102 -18.47 -2.04 21.43
C GLU A 102 -17.85 -2.18 20.03
N TRP A 103 -16.67 -2.78 19.89
CA TRP A 103 -15.92 -2.83 18.63
C TRP A 103 -16.73 -3.39 17.46
N LYS A 104 -17.52 -4.44 17.72
CA LYS A 104 -18.33 -5.08 16.68
C LYS A 104 -19.45 -4.16 16.19
N ASP A 105 -20.09 -3.44 17.09
CA ASP A 105 -21.22 -2.56 16.78
C ASP A 105 -20.73 -1.27 16.08
N GLN A 106 -19.51 -0.84 16.37
CA GLN A 106 -18.87 0.34 15.76
C GLN A 106 -18.13 0.02 14.44
N CYS A 107 -17.94 -1.26 14.11
CA CYS A 107 -17.26 -1.66 12.87
C CYS A 107 -18.11 -1.33 11.64
N GLN A 108 -17.50 -0.61 10.69
CA GLN A 108 -18.17 -0.19 9.46
C GLN A 108 -18.11 -1.26 8.35
N TRP A 109 -17.32 -2.32 8.53
CA TRP A 109 -17.15 -3.40 7.57
C TRP A 109 -17.96 -4.62 7.97
N ASP A 110 -19.12 -4.81 7.35
CA ASP A 110 -20.14 -5.80 7.72
C ASP A 110 -19.63 -7.26 7.79
N LYS A 111 -18.58 -7.59 7.01
CA LYS A 111 -17.99 -8.94 6.93
C LYS A 111 -16.66 -9.08 7.68
N TYR A 112 -16.21 -8.05 8.38
CA TYR A 112 -14.93 -8.08 9.10
C TYR A 112 -15.00 -8.96 10.35
N ASP A 113 -14.07 -9.90 10.45
CA ASP A 113 -13.86 -10.75 11.64
C ASP A 113 -12.38 -10.68 12.06
N SER A 114 -12.08 -9.98 13.13
CA SER A 114 -10.73 -9.77 13.63
C SER A 114 -9.96 -11.05 14.02
N ARG A 115 -10.61 -12.22 14.01
CA ARG A 115 -9.97 -13.50 14.30
C ARG A 115 -9.33 -14.15 13.06
N ILE A 116 -9.76 -13.74 11.87
CA ILE A 116 -9.34 -14.34 10.60
C ILE A 116 -8.96 -13.31 9.54
N ASP A 117 -9.36 -12.06 9.70
CA ASP A 117 -9.12 -11.00 8.73
C ASP A 117 -7.94 -10.14 9.15
N GLU A 118 -7.13 -9.74 8.17
CA GLU A 118 -5.96 -8.89 8.33
C GLU A 118 -6.24 -7.51 7.72
N VAL A 119 -5.82 -6.46 8.41
CA VAL A 119 -5.89 -5.09 7.88
C VAL A 119 -4.49 -4.61 7.57
N CYS A 120 -4.29 -4.15 6.35
CA CYS A 120 -3.00 -3.69 5.85
C CYS A 120 -3.06 -2.23 5.44
N VAL A 121 -2.09 -1.43 5.86
CA VAL A 121 -1.88 -0.06 5.36
C VAL A 121 -0.62 0.00 4.52
N VAL A 122 -0.74 0.51 3.29
CA VAL A 122 0.33 0.54 2.29
C VAL A 122 0.73 1.98 2.02
N PHE A 123 2.00 2.33 2.27
CA PHE A 123 2.49 3.70 2.08
C PHE A 123 4.00 3.77 1.84
N ASP A 124 4.44 4.91 1.31
CA ASP A 124 5.85 5.22 1.06
C ASP A 124 6.56 5.76 2.31
N ARG A 125 7.86 5.44 2.45
CA ARG A 125 8.74 6.09 3.43
C ARG A 125 9.06 7.52 2.97
N ASP A 126 8.12 8.43 3.09
CA ASP A 126 8.37 9.87 2.85
C ASP A 126 8.97 10.51 4.10
N TYR A 127 10.31 10.67 4.10
CA TYR A 127 11.07 11.22 5.21
C TYR A 127 10.54 12.57 5.71
N LYS A 128 10.04 13.41 4.82
CA LYS A 128 9.53 14.74 5.19
C LYS A 128 8.17 14.69 5.88
N LYS A 129 7.31 13.76 5.45
CA LYS A 129 5.96 13.63 6.02
C LYS A 129 5.94 12.85 7.33
N LEU A 130 6.85 11.88 7.47
CA LEU A 130 6.78 10.86 8.51
C LEU A 130 7.78 11.05 9.65
N GLU A 131 8.74 11.98 9.53
CA GLU A 131 9.85 12.16 10.49
C GLU A 131 9.39 12.22 11.96
N ASN A 132 8.22 12.81 12.23
CA ASN A 132 7.69 12.96 13.59
C ASN A 132 6.50 12.05 13.92
N HIS A 133 6.08 11.18 13.01
CA HIS A 133 4.84 10.39 13.18
C HIS A 133 5.04 8.89 13.01
N LEU A 134 6.20 8.45 12.53
CA LEU A 134 6.38 7.06 12.15
C LEU A 134 6.31 6.13 13.36
N ASP A 135 6.95 6.51 14.47
CA ASP A 135 6.91 5.71 15.70
C ASP A 135 5.47 5.62 16.26
N GLU A 136 4.70 6.73 16.22
CA GLU A 136 3.29 6.72 16.61
C GLU A 136 2.45 5.80 15.69
N ILE A 137 2.73 5.78 14.38
CA ILE A 137 2.09 4.88 13.41
C ILE A 137 2.39 3.42 13.77
N TYR A 138 3.65 3.07 14.05
CA TYR A 138 4.03 1.71 14.44
C TYR A 138 3.32 1.27 15.72
N GLU A 139 3.31 2.10 16.75
CA GLU A 139 2.66 1.78 18.01
C GLU A 139 1.15 1.57 17.85
N LEU A 140 0.48 2.43 17.08
CA LEU A 140 -0.96 2.28 16.79
C LEU A 140 -1.25 1.00 16.00
N CYS A 141 -0.47 0.74 14.96
CA CYS A 141 -0.65 -0.46 14.13
C CYS A 141 -0.41 -1.73 14.96
N LYS A 142 0.66 -1.78 15.72
CA LYS A 142 1.00 -2.90 16.61
C LYS A 142 -0.08 -3.14 17.66
N LYS A 143 -0.57 -2.08 18.31
CA LYS A 143 -1.64 -2.15 19.33
C LYS A 143 -2.93 -2.76 18.78
N HIS A 144 -3.27 -2.48 17.54
CA HIS A 144 -4.56 -2.86 16.94
C HIS A 144 -4.45 -3.97 15.88
N GLY A 145 -3.28 -4.58 15.69
CA GLY A 145 -3.09 -5.67 14.74
C GLY A 145 -3.18 -5.25 13.28
N ILE A 146 -2.79 -4.00 12.95
CA ILE A 146 -2.71 -3.51 11.57
C ILE A 146 -1.32 -3.81 11.02
N GLN A 147 -1.26 -4.47 9.87
CA GLN A 147 -0.02 -4.74 9.16
C GLN A 147 0.44 -3.49 8.39
N ILE A 148 1.72 -3.14 8.55
CA ILE A 148 2.34 -2.06 7.78
C ILE A 148 3.03 -2.67 6.56
N ILE A 149 2.66 -2.19 5.39
CA ILE A 149 3.36 -2.48 4.14
C ILE A 149 4.00 -1.17 3.67
N MET A 150 5.32 -1.09 3.76
CA MET A 150 6.06 0.12 3.46
C MET A 150 7.15 -0.12 2.43
N SER A 151 7.38 0.86 1.56
CA SER A 151 8.51 0.89 0.62
C SER A 151 9.42 2.08 0.91
N ASN A 152 10.72 1.86 0.99
CA ASN A 152 11.76 2.86 1.16
C ASN A 152 12.74 2.82 0.00
N PRO A 153 12.88 3.88 -0.82
CA PRO A 153 12.32 5.23 -0.61
C PRO A 153 10.85 5.39 -1.05
N ASN A 154 10.34 4.56 -1.95
CA ASN A 154 8.94 4.60 -2.40
C ASN A 154 8.56 3.33 -3.19
N PHE A 155 7.27 3.21 -3.51
CA PHE A 155 6.67 2.05 -4.16
C PHE A 155 7.25 1.74 -5.54
N GLU A 156 7.78 2.74 -6.25
CA GLU A 156 8.46 2.52 -7.53
C GLU A 156 9.70 1.62 -7.41
N LEU A 157 10.30 1.47 -6.21
CA LEU A 157 11.36 0.48 -5.99
C LEU A 157 10.83 -0.94 -6.18
N TRP A 158 9.68 -1.26 -5.56
CA TRP A 158 8.99 -2.53 -5.77
C TRP A 158 8.64 -2.76 -7.23
N LEU A 159 8.07 -1.76 -7.90
CA LEU A 159 7.71 -1.85 -9.32
C LEU A 159 8.94 -2.11 -10.21
N LEU A 160 10.08 -1.49 -9.92
CA LEU A 160 11.31 -1.67 -10.69
C LEU A 160 11.84 -3.11 -10.59
N MET A 161 11.71 -3.75 -9.43
CA MET A 161 12.14 -5.13 -9.18
C MET A 161 11.46 -6.17 -10.09
N HIS A 162 10.35 -5.82 -10.77
CA HIS A 162 9.65 -6.72 -11.70
C HIS A 162 10.35 -6.91 -13.06
N PHE A 163 11.34 -6.10 -13.41
CA PHE A 163 11.86 -6.06 -14.78
C PHE A 163 13.27 -6.61 -14.93
N HIS A 164 14.20 -6.20 -14.08
CA HIS A 164 15.62 -6.52 -14.20
C HIS A 164 16.25 -6.74 -12.84
N GLU A 165 17.44 -7.39 -12.85
CA GLU A 165 18.27 -7.48 -11.67
C GLU A 165 18.53 -6.08 -11.09
N ILE A 166 18.01 -5.85 -9.89
CA ILE A 166 18.12 -4.55 -9.22
C ILE A 166 19.58 -4.17 -8.91
N SER A 167 20.45 -5.18 -8.81
CA SER A 167 21.89 -5.04 -8.60
C SER A 167 22.63 -4.32 -9.73
N GLN A 168 22.03 -4.13 -10.90
CA GLN A 168 22.61 -3.33 -11.99
C GLN A 168 22.55 -1.82 -11.73
N TYR A 169 21.79 -1.39 -10.76
CA TYR A 169 21.64 0.03 -10.38
C TYR A 169 22.48 0.34 -9.15
N ASP A 170 22.97 1.58 -9.07
CA ASP A 170 23.67 2.07 -7.87
C ASP A 170 22.69 2.16 -6.70
N PRO A 171 22.90 1.43 -5.58
CA PRO A 171 22.02 1.45 -4.42
C PRO A 171 21.86 2.84 -3.81
N GLN A 172 22.91 3.68 -3.86
CA GLN A 172 22.85 5.04 -3.34
C GLN A 172 21.92 5.92 -4.19
N GLU A 173 21.99 5.79 -5.53
CA GLU A 173 21.08 6.51 -6.43
C GLU A 173 19.61 6.08 -6.26
N LEU A 174 19.38 4.77 -6.07
CA LEU A 174 18.04 4.25 -5.77
C LEU A 174 17.50 4.82 -4.46
N GLN A 175 18.31 4.79 -3.38
CA GLN A 175 17.93 5.29 -2.07
C GLN A 175 17.67 6.79 -2.07
N GLU A 176 18.56 7.58 -2.67
CA GLU A 176 18.43 9.04 -2.77
C GLU A 176 17.23 9.46 -3.63
N ASN A 177 16.89 8.66 -4.63
CA ASN A 177 15.71 8.84 -5.50
C ASN A 177 15.54 10.31 -5.94
N LYS A 178 16.63 10.92 -6.42
CA LYS A 178 16.70 12.36 -6.75
C LYS A 178 15.70 12.78 -7.81
N LYS A 179 15.23 14.01 -7.71
CA LYS A 179 14.41 14.63 -8.76
C LYS A 179 15.24 14.89 -10.01
N ASN A 180 14.60 14.80 -11.18
CA ASN A 180 15.20 15.08 -12.50
C ASN A 180 15.40 16.60 -12.73
N LEU A 181 16.08 17.27 -11.80
CA LEU A 181 16.32 18.70 -11.91
C LEU A 181 17.12 19.01 -13.16
N ARG A 182 16.65 19.95 -13.98
CA ARG A 182 17.29 20.38 -15.24
C ARG A 182 17.51 19.25 -16.26
N GLY A 183 16.81 18.12 -16.15
CA GLY A 183 17.00 16.97 -17.05
C GLY A 183 18.31 16.23 -16.85
N GLN A 184 18.88 16.27 -15.65
CA GLN A 184 20.18 15.61 -15.34
C GLN A 184 20.11 14.08 -15.39
N ILE A 185 18.94 13.49 -15.07
CA ILE A 185 18.72 12.05 -15.11
C ILE A 185 18.22 11.63 -16.49
N ASP A 186 17.25 12.36 -17.03
CA ASP A 186 16.68 12.11 -18.35
C ASP A 186 16.17 13.42 -18.96
N LYS A 187 16.72 13.80 -20.12
CA LYS A 187 16.38 15.06 -20.81
C LYS A 187 14.93 15.11 -21.32
N THR A 188 14.33 13.94 -21.57
CA THR A 188 12.98 13.81 -22.09
C THR A 188 11.93 13.71 -20.98
N ALA A 189 12.33 13.33 -19.78
CA ALA A 189 11.44 13.19 -18.64
C ALA A 189 11.16 14.54 -17.96
N SER A 190 9.96 14.67 -17.37
CA SER A 190 9.60 15.85 -16.60
C SER A 190 10.59 16.13 -15.46
N LYS A 191 10.91 17.40 -15.23
CA LYS A 191 11.78 17.86 -14.12
C LYS A 191 11.22 17.52 -12.72
N LYS A 192 9.92 17.20 -12.61
CA LYS A 192 9.28 16.84 -11.36
C LYS A 192 9.44 15.37 -11.02
N LYS A 193 9.72 14.49 -12.01
CA LYS A 193 9.88 13.06 -11.81
C LYS A 193 11.10 12.75 -10.96
N LYS A 194 10.98 11.70 -10.15
CA LYS A 194 12.08 11.14 -9.37
C LYS A 194 12.80 10.04 -10.17
N TYR A 195 13.99 9.64 -9.72
CA TYR A 195 14.83 8.66 -10.39
C TYR A 195 14.12 7.33 -10.62
N LEU A 196 13.52 6.75 -9.56
CA LEU A 196 12.77 5.49 -9.66
C LEU A 196 11.56 5.57 -10.60
N GLU A 197 10.81 6.66 -10.60
CA GLU A 197 9.72 6.86 -11.57
C GLU A 197 10.20 6.84 -13.02
N ILE A 198 11.40 7.40 -13.29
CA ILE A 198 12.00 7.40 -14.62
C ILE A 198 12.44 5.99 -15.01
N LEU A 199 13.06 5.24 -14.08
CA LEU A 199 13.48 3.87 -14.33
C LEU A 199 12.27 2.96 -14.61
N VAL A 200 11.21 3.05 -13.81
CA VAL A 200 9.99 2.28 -14.04
C VAL A 200 9.38 2.65 -15.40
N ALA A 201 9.31 3.94 -15.74
CA ALA A 201 8.74 4.38 -17.02
C ALA A 201 9.53 3.93 -18.24
N ARG A 202 10.84 3.70 -18.12
CA ARG A 202 11.69 3.13 -19.19
C ARG A 202 11.42 1.64 -19.41
N ASN A 203 11.05 0.91 -18.36
CA ASN A 203 10.81 -0.53 -18.40
C ASN A 203 9.32 -0.86 -18.66
N ALA A 204 8.40 -0.10 -18.05
CA ALA A 204 6.96 -0.24 -18.23
C ALA A 204 6.45 0.87 -19.16
N GLU A 205 6.41 0.62 -20.45
CA GLU A 205 5.93 1.60 -21.45
C GLU A 205 4.57 2.18 -21.07
N GLY A 206 4.48 3.52 -21.04
CA GLY A 206 3.26 4.24 -20.67
C GLY A 206 2.98 4.30 -19.16
N TYR A 207 3.92 3.88 -18.31
CA TYR A 207 3.81 4.09 -16.86
C TYR A 207 3.80 5.58 -16.52
N LYS A 208 2.82 5.98 -15.71
CA LYS A 208 2.74 7.30 -15.09
C LYS A 208 2.29 7.14 -13.65
N LYS A 209 3.04 7.73 -12.71
CA LYS A 209 2.64 7.74 -11.30
C LYS A 209 1.29 8.45 -11.12
N GLY A 210 0.41 7.84 -10.31
CA GLY A 210 -0.91 8.40 -10.01
C GLY A 210 -2.01 8.10 -11.04
N ASP A 211 -1.67 7.52 -12.21
CA ASP A 211 -2.63 6.99 -13.17
C ASP A 211 -2.91 5.50 -12.87
N SER A 212 -3.94 4.95 -13.51
CA SER A 212 -4.24 3.51 -13.44
C SER A 212 -3.05 2.70 -13.94
N LEU A 213 -2.45 1.91 -13.06
CA LEU A 213 -1.33 1.04 -13.38
C LEU A 213 -1.84 -0.14 -14.23
N LYS A 214 -1.15 -0.45 -15.33
CA LYS A 214 -1.40 -1.65 -16.14
C LYS A 214 -0.67 -2.84 -15.52
N PHE A 215 -1.33 -3.52 -14.59
CA PHE A 215 -0.76 -4.60 -13.80
C PHE A 215 -0.19 -5.74 -14.65
N GLU A 216 -0.78 -6.01 -15.81
CA GLU A 216 -0.35 -7.05 -16.75
C GLU A 216 1.11 -6.90 -17.19
N ARG A 217 1.68 -5.71 -17.09
CA ARG A 217 3.10 -5.43 -17.40
C ARG A 217 4.05 -5.83 -16.29
N PHE A 218 3.55 -5.87 -15.06
CA PHE A 218 4.31 -6.21 -13.86
C PHE A 218 4.14 -7.69 -13.49
N MET A 219 2.97 -8.23 -13.75
CA MET A 219 2.58 -9.58 -13.38
C MET A 219 3.60 -10.68 -13.76
N PRO A 220 4.21 -10.70 -14.97
CA PRO A 220 5.19 -11.72 -15.31
C PRO A 220 6.46 -11.69 -14.45
N GLY A 221 6.81 -10.54 -13.89
CA GLY A 221 8.01 -10.35 -13.08
C GLY A 221 7.79 -10.45 -11.57
N ILE A 222 6.61 -10.88 -11.10
CA ILE A 222 6.30 -10.84 -9.67
C ILE A 222 7.18 -11.78 -8.84
N GLU A 223 7.49 -12.99 -9.36
CA GLU A 223 8.42 -13.93 -8.70
C GLU A 223 9.84 -13.32 -8.60
N LEU A 224 10.32 -12.68 -9.67
CA LEU A 224 11.58 -11.95 -9.67
C LEU A 224 11.58 -10.82 -8.64
N ALA A 225 10.50 -10.04 -8.57
CA ALA A 225 10.39 -8.94 -7.60
C ALA A 225 10.44 -9.46 -6.16
N MET A 226 9.74 -10.56 -5.86
CA MET A 226 9.75 -11.21 -4.55
C MET A 226 11.14 -11.72 -4.16
N ASP A 227 11.87 -12.30 -5.10
CA ASP A 227 13.24 -12.77 -4.84
C ASP A 227 14.22 -11.61 -4.65
N GLN A 228 14.05 -10.53 -5.39
CA GLN A 228 14.88 -9.34 -5.27
C GLN A 228 14.60 -8.54 -3.98
N ALA A 229 13.35 -8.51 -3.51
CA ALA A 229 13.02 -7.84 -2.25
C ALA A 229 13.83 -8.41 -1.07
N LYS A 230 14.07 -9.72 -1.06
CA LYS A 230 14.88 -10.40 -0.03
C LYS A 230 16.35 -9.94 0.03
N LEU A 231 16.84 -9.26 -1.01
CA LEU A 231 18.21 -8.67 -1.02
C LEU A 231 18.28 -7.36 -0.24
N PHE A 232 17.14 -6.81 0.14
CA PHE A 232 16.98 -5.55 0.85
C PHE A 232 16.24 -5.76 2.18
N CYS A 233 15.92 -4.67 2.85
CA CYS A 233 15.14 -4.73 4.06
C CYS A 233 13.66 -5.06 3.75
N GLU A 234 13.13 -6.10 4.40
CA GLU A 234 11.71 -6.46 4.35
C GLU A 234 10.99 -6.18 5.68
N ASN A 235 11.73 -5.93 6.76
CA ASN A 235 11.17 -5.66 8.08
C ASN A 235 10.60 -4.23 8.14
N PRO A 236 9.29 -4.03 8.33
CA PRO A 236 8.68 -2.70 8.38
C PRO A 236 9.34 -1.76 9.39
N GLU A 237 9.73 -2.25 10.57
CA GLU A 237 10.36 -1.42 11.61
C GLU A 237 11.75 -0.91 11.20
N GLU A 238 12.48 -1.68 10.39
CA GLU A 238 13.81 -1.34 9.90
C GLU A 238 13.77 -0.52 8.59
N LEU A 239 12.68 -0.63 7.84
CA LEU A 239 12.46 0.14 6.60
C LEU A 239 12.43 1.65 6.83
N LYS A 240 12.29 2.11 8.08
CA LYS A 240 12.41 3.55 8.38
C LYS A 240 13.78 4.11 7.99
N ASP A 241 14.85 3.32 8.09
CA ASP A 241 16.23 3.73 7.88
C ASP A 241 16.91 2.98 6.72
N ASN A 242 16.39 1.82 6.33
CA ASN A 242 16.99 0.94 5.32
C ASN A 242 16.15 0.90 4.04
N MET A 243 16.83 0.84 2.89
CA MET A 243 16.17 0.65 1.59
C MET A 243 15.56 -0.74 1.48
N GLY A 244 14.34 -0.80 0.97
CA GLY A 244 13.64 -2.06 0.73
C GLY A 244 12.13 -1.91 0.63
N THR A 245 11.43 -3.04 0.78
CA THR A 245 9.95 -3.08 0.75
C THR A 245 9.44 -4.31 1.47
N SER A 246 8.32 -4.18 2.15
CA SER A 246 7.59 -5.28 2.77
C SER A 246 6.35 -5.73 1.98
N MET A 247 6.33 -5.44 0.65
CA MET A 247 5.27 -5.87 -0.28
C MET A 247 5.21 -7.38 -0.42
#